data_4b6a0235169b132cdb00e1d940a82836
#
_entry.id   4b6a0235169b132cdb00e1d940a82836
#
_cell.length_a   1.000
_cell.length_b   1.000
_cell.length_c   1.000
_cell.angle_alpha   90.00
_cell.angle_beta   90.00
_cell.angle_gamma   90.00
#
_symmetry.space_group_name_H-M   'P 1'
#
loop_
_entity.id
_entity.type
_entity.pdbx_description
1 polymer ?
#
loop_
_entity_poly.entity_id
_entity_poly.type
_entity_poly.pdbx_seq_one_letter_code
_entity_poly.pdbx_strand_id
1 'polypeptide(L)'
;MNENLKNQLGNLKEGALTIPNLLSAVRIVLIPVFLILFLKGSYLAAVIVLGISGLTDLFDGKIARAFNQVSNLGKLLDPIADKLTQITLAIAYFFAFHGMDDRLLRGGSWLFWIFVLKEILMLIGGIVMLTHDVTPRAAIMYGKVATVAYYVVMIALLLFAPVFGVFRNWFTLPSAAIVILVAIAAVLTLIAFCAYAPDLRQVKKKDVPSGESNE
;
A
#
# COMPACT_ATOMS: atom_id res chain seq x y z
N MET A 1 -5.90 13.63 27.75
CA MET A 1 -6.41 12.75 26.69
C MET A 1 -7.86 13.16 26.44
N ASN A 2 -8.13 13.83 25.29
CA ASN A 2 -9.42 14.45 24.97
C ASN A 2 -10.58 13.43 25.04
N GLU A 3 -11.73 13.84 25.63
CA GLU A 3 -12.95 13.02 25.70
C GLU A 3 -13.41 12.54 24.32
N ASN A 4 -13.24 13.33 23.28
CA ASN A 4 -13.48 12.92 21.90
C ASN A 4 -12.64 11.71 21.48
N LEU A 5 -11.38 11.62 21.91
CA LEU A 5 -10.51 10.48 21.62
C LEU A 5 -10.97 9.22 22.38
N LYS A 6 -11.45 9.36 23.61
CA LYS A 6 -12.01 8.27 24.40
C LYS A 6 -13.32 7.72 23.78
N ASN A 7 -14.17 8.62 23.30
CA ASN A 7 -15.43 8.24 22.65
C ASN A 7 -15.18 7.57 21.28
N GLN A 8 -14.21 8.06 20.51
CA GLN A 8 -13.80 7.41 19.25
C GLN A 8 -13.17 6.04 19.48
N LEU A 9 -12.34 5.88 20.52
CA LEU A 9 -11.75 4.59 20.91
C LEU A 9 -12.81 3.62 21.49
N GLY A 10 -13.85 4.12 22.16
CA GLY A 10 -15.00 3.35 22.61
C GLY A 10 -15.79 2.77 21.43
N ASN A 11 -16.08 3.61 20.44
CA ASN A 11 -16.80 3.21 19.22
C ASN A 11 -15.99 2.25 18.31
N LEU A 12 -14.65 2.21 18.45
CA LEU A 12 -13.80 1.22 17.76
C LEU A 12 -13.92 -0.18 18.37
N LYS A 13 -14.31 -0.30 19.65
CA LYS A 13 -14.50 -1.59 20.32
C LYS A 13 -15.86 -2.23 20.02
N GLU A 14 -16.88 -1.42 19.72
CA GLU A 14 -18.18 -1.94 19.29
C GLU A 14 -18.06 -2.47 17.85
N GLY A 15 -18.20 -3.79 17.71
CA GLY A 15 -18.05 -4.48 16.42
C GLY A 15 -16.59 -4.83 16.05
N ALA A 16 -15.67 -4.91 17.00
CA ALA A 16 -14.27 -5.26 16.73
C ALA A 16 -14.10 -6.70 16.20
N LEU A 17 -14.92 -7.63 16.62
CA LEU A 17 -14.90 -9.04 16.19
C LEU A 17 -15.89 -9.27 15.04
N THR A 18 -15.50 -8.83 13.84
CA THR A 18 -16.20 -9.14 12.60
C THR A 18 -15.32 -10.00 11.70
N ILE A 19 -15.95 -10.78 10.82
CA ILE A 19 -15.20 -11.59 9.83
C ILE A 19 -14.25 -10.74 8.99
N PRO A 20 -14.66 -9.57 8.44
CA PRO A 20 -13.74 -8.69 7.72
C PRO A 20 -12.54 -8.26 8.56
N ASN A 21 -12.74 -7.84 9.81
CA ASN A 21 -11.62 -7.41 10.66
C ASN A 21 -10.62 -8.55 10.93
N LEU A 22 -11.13 -9.79 11.08
CA LEU A 22 -10.26 -10.96 11.23
C LEU A 22 -9.44 -11.19 9.96
N LEU A 23 -10.03 -11.05 8.77
CA LEU A 23 -9.32 -11.21 7.51
C LEU A 23 -8.24 -10.15 7.32
N SER A 24 -8.52 -8.87 7.66
CA SER A 24 -7.51 -7.80 7.65
C SER A 24 -6.39 -8.07 8.66
N ALA A 25 -6.69 -8.58 9.85
CA ALA A 25 -5.69 -8.96 10.84
C ALA A 25 -4.83 -10.13 10.35
N VAL A 26 -5.42 -11.15 9.74
CA VAL A 26 -4.69 -12.27 9.11
C VAL A 26 -3.74 -11.74 8.03
N ARG A 27 -4.19 -10.79 7.20
CA ARG A 27 -3.33 -10.16 6.19
C ARG A 27 -2.11 -9.49 6.82
N ILE A 28 -2.27 -8.73 7.90
CA ILE A 28 -1.15 -8.10 8.63
C ILE A 28 -0.14 -9.16 9.13
N VAL A 29 -0.62 -10.33 9.58
CA VAL A 29 0.26 -11.43 10.00
C VAL A 29 0.93 -12.11 8.80
N LEU A 30 0.27 -12.22 7.65
CA LEU A 30 0.84 -12.82 6.44
C LEU A 30 1.97 -11.97 5.82
N ILE A 31 2.01 -10.67 6.06
CA ILE A 31 3.07 -9.78 5.56
C ILE A 31 4.47 -10.21 6.07
N PRO A 32 4.73 -10.33 7.39
CA PRO A 32 6.02 -10.81 7.86
C PRO A 32 6.31 -12.25 7.46
N VAL A 33 5.30 -13.12 7.34
CA VAL A 33 5.47 -14.50 6.84
C VAL A 33 5.96 -14.47 5.40
N PHE A 34 5.36 -13.67 4.53
CA PHE A 34 5.83 -13.42 3.16
C PHE A 34 7.29 -12.98 3.15
N LEU A 35 7.63 -11.97 3.94
CA LEU A 35 8.99 -11.42 3.98
C LEU A 35 10.03 -12.46 4.41
N ILE A 36 9.72 -13.24 5.45
CA ILE A 36 10.61 -14.31 5.94
C ILE A 36 10.82 -15.38 4.86
N LEU A 37 9.76 -15.82 4.18
CA LEU A 37 9.84 -16.81 3.11
C LEU A 37 10.64 -16.27 1.92
N PHE A 38 10.41 -15.02 1.54
CA PHE A 38 11.12 -14.34 0.47
C PHE A 38 12.62 -14.24 0.76
N LEU A 39 13.00 -13.79 1.95
CA LEU A 39 14.41 -13.68 2.38
C LEU A 39 15.10 -15.03 2.51
N LYS A 40 14.38 -16.10 2.83
CA LYS A 40 14.89 -17.48 2.82
C LYS A 40 15.02 -18.10 1.43
N GLY A 41 14.65 -17.39 0.36
CA GLY A 41 14.68 -17.91 -1.01
C GLY A 41 13.53 -18.87 -1.36
N SER A 42 12.56 -19.05 -0.46
CA SER A 42 11.37 -19.88 -0.70
C SER A 42 10.31 -19.11 -1.50
N TYR A 43 10.68 -18.69 -2.72
CA TYR A 43 9.89 -17.75 -3.52
C TYR A 43 8.50 -18.27 -3.88
N LEU A 44 8.37 -19.57 -4.22
CA LEU A 44 7.06 -20.17 -4.49
C LEU A 44 6.12 -20.08 -3.27
N ALA A 45 6.62 -20.39 -2.08
CA ALA A 45 5.84 -20.27 -0.86
C ALA A 45 5.48 -18.80 -0.56
N ALA A 46 6.40 -17.87 -0.80
CA ALA A 46 6.14 -16.44 -0.67
C ALA A 46 5.02 -15.97 -1.61
N VAL A 47 5.02 -16.42 -2.89
CA VAL A 47 3.95 -16.15 -3.86
C VAL A 47 2.60 -16.68 -3.40
N ILE A 48 2.57 -17.91 -2.88
CA ILE A 48 1.33 -18.52 -2.37
C ILE A 48 0.79 -17.70 -1.19
N VAL A 49 1.64 -17.31 -0.24
CA VAL A 49 1.23 -16.48 0.91
C VAL A 49 0.72 -15.12 0.46
N LEU A 50 1.38 -14.47 -0.49
CA LEU A 50 0.93 -13.20 -1.05
C LEU A 50 -0.40 -13.36 -1.81
N GLY A 51 -0.58 -14.44 -2.56
CA GLY A 51 -1.82 -14.78 -3.24
C GLY A 51 -2.98 -14.98 -2.26
N ILE A 52 -2.75 -15.72 -1.17
CA ILE A 52 -3.74 -15.90 -0.09
C ILE A 52 -4.08 -14.54 0.52
N SER A 53 -3.07 -13.70 0.81
CA SER A 53 -3.27 -12.35 1.35
C SER A 53 -4.13 -11.48 0.41
N GLY A 54 -3.86 -11.51 -0.90
CA GLY A 54 -4.67 -10.78 -1.89
C GLY A 54 -6.10 -11.33 -2.04
N LEU A 55 -6.28 -12.64 -1.94
CA LEU A 55 -7.61 -13.25 -1.95
C LEU A 55 -8.42 -12.86 -0.70
N THR A 56 -7.80 -12.84 0.48
CA THR A 56 -8.48 -12.39 1.70
C THR A 56 -8.97 -10.94 1.57
N ASP A 57 -8.20 -10.06 0.92
CA ASP A 57 -8.58 -8.67 0.63
C ASP A 57 -9.82 -8.56 -0.28
N LEU A 58 -9.88 -9.42 -1.30
CA LEU A 58 -11.03 -9.45 -2.21
C LEU A 58 -12.31 -9.96 -1.52
N PHE A 59 -12.16 -10.86 -0.55
CA PHE A 59 -13.29 -11.46 0.15
C PHE A 59 -13.79 -10.60 1.30
N ASP A 60 -12.92 -9.93 2.06
CA ASP A 60 -13.33 -9.12 3.21
C ASP A 60 -14.28 -7.99 2.82
N GLY A 61 -13.99 -7.26 1.74
CA GLY A 61 -14.87 -6.20 1.23
C GLY A 61 -16.21 -6.72 0.69
N LYS A 62 -16.26 -7.95 0.12
CA LYS A 62 -17.52 -8.58 -0.32
C LYS A 62 -18.34 -9.07 0.88
N ILE A 63 -17.68 -9.71 1.83
CA ILE A 63 -18.31 -10.24 3.07
C ILE A 63 -18.86 -9.09 3.91
N ALA A 64 -18.08 -8.01 4.11
CA ALA A 64 -18.51 -6.83 4.85
C ALA A 64 -19.82 -6.25 4.30
N ARG A 65 -19.95 -6.16 2.98
CA ARG A 65 -21.15 -5.67 2.30
C ARG A 65 -22.31 -6.66 2.35
N ALA A 66 -22.05 -7.94 2.15
CA ALA A 66 -23.08 -8.98 2.14
C ALA A 66 -23.72 -9.20 3.51
N PHE A 67 -22.94 -9.08 4.58
CA PHE A 67 -23.40 -9.32 5.95
C PHE A 67 -23.67 -8.04 6.76
N ASN A 68 -23.60 -6.84 6.14
CA ASN A 68 -23.72 -5.55 6.83
C ASN A 68 -22.76 -5.40 8.03
N GLN A 69 -21.60 -6.05 7.98
CA GLN A 69 -20.58 -6.06 9.05
C GLN A 69 -19.49 -5.01 8.79
N VAL A 70 -19.89 -3.80 8.47
CA VAL A 70 -18.95 -2.69 8.28
C VAL A 70 -18.60 -2.10 9.65
N SER A 71 -17.38 -2.36 10.12
CA SER A 71 -16.89 -1.81 11.39
C SER A 71 -15.98 -0.59 11.17
N ASN A 72 -15.93 0.30 12.16
CA ASN A 72 -14.99 1.43 12.11
C ASN A 72 -13.53 0.97 12.21
N LEU A 73 -13.28 -0.14 12.91
CA LEU A 73 -11.95 -0.76 12.99
C LEU A 73 -11.51 -1.33 11.64
N GLY A 74 -12.39 -2.02 10.90
CA GLY A 74 -12.10 -2.56 9.57
C GLY A 74 -11.74 -1.47 8.57
N LYS A 75 -12.50 -0.37 8.55
CA LYS A 75 -12.20 0.79 7.69
C LYS A 75 -10.80 1.38 7.91
N LEU A 76 -10.20 1.16 9.08
CA LEU A 76 -8.84 1.59 9.40
C LEU A 76 -7.81 0.49 9.10
N LEU A 77 -8.11 -0.78 9.41
CA LEU A 77 -7.20 -1.90 9.24
C LEU A 77 -6.91 -2.20 7.76
N ASP A 78 -7.94 -2.13 6.90
CA ASP A 78 -7.79 -2.44 5.47
C ASP A 78 -6.77 -1.52 4.76
N PRO A 79 -6.87 -0.18 4.84
CA PRO A 79 -5.87 0.70 4.24
C PRO A 79 -4.46 0.52 4.84
N ILE A 80 -4.36 0.18 6.14
CA ILE A 80 -3.08 -0.06 6.78
C ILE A 80 -2.45 -1.36 6.25
N ALA A 81 -3.21 -2.46 6.19
CA ALA A 81 -2.73 -3.74 5.69
C ALA A 81 -2.29 -3.64 4.23
N ASP A 82 -3.07 -2.97 3.37
CA ASP A 82 -2.72 -2.74 1.96
C ASP A 82 -1.40 -1.97 1.82
N LYS A 83 -1.25 -0.85 2.53
CA LYS A 83 -0.02 -0.05 2.49
C LYS A 83 1.19 -0.78 3.05
N LEU A 84 1.04 -1.53 4.14
CA LEU A 84 2.12 -2.37 4.68
C LEU A 84 2.55 -3.44 3.67
N THR A 85 1.62 -4.06 2.95
CA THR A 85 1.93 -5.01 1.87
C THR A 85 2.75 -4.34 0.77
N GLN A 86 2.34 -3.17 0.29
CA GLN A 86 3.05 -2.45 -0.76
C GLN A 86 4.46 -2.04 -0.32
N ILE A 87 4.60 -1.49 0.88
CA ILE A 87 5.91 -1.13 1.46
C ILE A 87 6.82 -2.35 1.56
N THR A 88 6.29 -3.47 2.08
CA THR A 88 7.07 -4.70 2.27
C THR A 88 7.56 -5.27 0.95
N LEU A 89 6.69 -5.31 -0.09
CA LEU A 89 7.08 -5.73 -1.44
C LEU A 89 8.18 -4.85 -2.02
N ALA A 90 8.03 -3.52 -1.93
CA ALA A 90 9.02 -2.59 -2.45
C ALA A 90 10.37 -2.74 -1.75
N ILE A 91 10.40 -2.89 -0.43
CA ILE A 91 11.61 -3.11 0.35
C ILE A 91 12.26 -4.46 -0.01
N ALA A 92 11.47 -5.54 -0.09
CA ALA A 92 11.97 -6.86 -0.43
C ALA A 92 12.65 -6.86 -1.81
N TYR A 93 12.03 -6.21 -2.80
CA TYR A 93 12.57 -6.13 -4.16
C TYR A 93 13.77 -5.18 -4.26
N PHE A 94 13.78 -4.09 -3.50
CA PHE A 94 14.97 -3.26 -3.39
C PHE A 94 16.18 -4.09 -2.98
N PHE A 95 16.10 -4.83 -1.88
CA PHE A 95 17.23 -5.63 -1.41
C PHE A 95 17.59 -6.76 -2.37
N ALA A 96 16.61 -7.42 -2.98
CA ALA A 96 16.84 -8.48 -3.95
C ALA A 96 17.62 -7.98 -5.18
N PHE A 97 17.25 -6.84 -5.74
CA PHE A 97 17.94 -6.28 -6.92
C PHE A 97 19.21 -5.52 -6.57
N HIS A 98 19.26 -4.86 -5.41
CA HIS A 98 20.44 -4.11 -4.98
C HIS A 98 21.65 -5.01 -4.72
N GLY A 99 21.42 -6.26 -4.27
CA GLY A 99 22.45 -7.26 -4.04
C GLY A 99 23.00 -7.93 -5.32
N MET A 100 22.48 -7.60 -6.52
CA MET A 100 22.92 -8.20 -7.78
C MET A 100 24.19 -7.53 -8.34
N ASP A 101 24.93 -8.30 -9.13
CA ASP A 101 26.09 -7.77 -9.87
C ASP A 101 25.69 -6.94 -11.10
N ASP A 102 24.46 -7.09 -11.59
CA ASP A 102 23.92 -6.32 -12.70
C ASP A 102 23.79 -4.83 -12.32
N ARG A 103 24.58 -3.99 -12.96
CA ARG A 103 24.60 -2.53 -12.70
C ARG A 103 23.26 -1.85 -12.97
N LEU A 104 22.52 -2.33 -13.97
CA LEU A 104 21.23 -1.75 -14.34
C LEU A 104 20.17 -2.07 -13.28
N LEU A 105 20.09 -3.32 -12.82
CA LEU A 105 19.17 -3.72 -11.76
C LEU A 105 19.53 -3.10 -10.42
N ARG A 106 20.83 -3.05 -10.08
CA ARG A 106 21.31 -2.39 -8.86
C ARG A 106 20.97 -0.90 -8.85
N GLY A 107 21.19 -0.19 -9.97
CA GLY A 107 20.82 1.21 -10.11
C GLY A 107 19.32 1.43 -10.12
N GLY A 108 18.57 0.59 -10.85
CA GLY A 108 17.13 0.64 -10.95
C GLY A 108 16.40 0.30 -9.63
N SER A 109 17.06 -0.44 -8.72
CA SER A 109 16.48 -0.79 -7.42
C SER A 109 16.09 0.45 -6.58
N TRP A 110 16.78 1.57 -6.73
CA TRP A 110 16.44 2.81 -6.04
C TRP A 110 15.05 3.35 -6.36
N LEU A 111 14.47 2.97 -7.51
CA LEU A 111 13.10 3.33 -7.86
C LEU A 111 12.06 2.77 -6.89
N PHE A 112 12.35 1.66 -6.20
CA PHE A 112 11.44 1.09 -5.19
C PHE A 112 11.23 2.03 -3.99
N TRP A 113 12.20 2.89 -3.68
CA TRP A 113 12.04 3.88 -2.60
C TRP A 113 10.99 4.95 -2.92
N ILE A 114 10.68 5.19 -4.21
CA ILE A 114 9.59 6.08 -4.61
C ILE A 114 8.25 5.52 -4.10
N PHE A 115 8.05 4.21 -4.23
CA PHE A 115 6.83 3.57 -3.73
C PHE A 115 6.76 3.62 -2.20
N VAL A 116 7.86 3.29 -1.51
CA VAL A 116 7.92 3.34 -0.03
C VAL A 116 7.61 4.74 0.47
N LEU A 117 8.29 5.75 -0.08
CA LEU A 117 8.11 7.14 0.34
C LEU A 117 6.69 7.61 0.09
N LYS A 118 6.12 7.31 -1.09
CA LYS A 118 4.74 7.67 -1.42
C LYS A 118 3.76 7.03 -0.44
N GLU A 119 3.90 5.74 -0.10
CA GLU A 119 2.97 5.08 0.84
C GLU A 119 3.05 5.66 2.24
N ILE A 120 4.25 5.96 2.72
CA ILE A 120 4.44 6.63 4.02
C ILE A 120 3.80 8.02 4.02
N LEU A 121 4.02 8.82 2.97
CA LEU A 121 3.43 10.15 2.86
C LEU A 121 1.90 10.11 2.75
N MET A 122 1.36 9.12 2.04
CA MET A 122 -0.08 8.91 1.94
C MET A 122 -0.71 8.45 3.27
N LEU A 123 0.00 7.63 4.06
CA LEU A 123 -0.43 7.26 5.41
C LEU A 123 -0.50 8.49 6.32
N ILE A 124 0.58 9.27 6.37
CA ILE A 124 0.65 10.50 7.16
C ILE A 124 -0.44 11.48 6.72
N GLY A 125 -0.56 11.73 5.41
CA GLY A 125 -1.57 12.61 4.83
C GLY A 125 -2.99 12.17 5.15
N GLY A 126 -3.27 10.87 5.07
CA GLY A 126 -4.56 10.29 5.44
C GLY A 126 -4.92 10.50 6.91
N ILE A 127 -3.96 10.29 7.82
CA ILE A 127 -4.15 10.54 9.26
C ILE A 127 -4.42 12.03 9.50
N VAL A 128 -3.64 12.92 8.90
CA VAL A 128 -3.83 14.37 9.03
C VAL A 128 -5.20 14.81 8.50
N MET A 129 -5.65 14.29 7.36
CA MET A 129 -6.97 14.60 6.81
C MET A 129 -8.11 14.13 7.73
N LEU A 130 -7.98 12.94 8.31
CA LEU A 130 -8.97 12.41 9.26
C LEU A 130 -9.08 13.27 10.53
N THR A 131 -7.97 13.83 11.02
CA THR A 131 -7.99 14.69 12.21
C THR A 131 -8.61 16.07 11.95
N HIS A 132 -8.70 16.51 10.67
CA HIS A 132 -9.24 17.83 10.28
C HIS A 132 -10.60 17.74 9.55
N ASP A 133 -11.26 16.58 9.58
CA ASP A 133 -12.54 16.33 8.90
C ASP A 133 -12.53 16.75 7.41
N VAL A 134 -11.43 16.45 6.72
CA VAL A 134 -11.27 16.68 5.27
C VAL A 134 -11.39 15.36 4.54
N THR A 135 -12.37 15.27 3.63
CA THR A 135 -12.54 14.08 2.78
C THR A 135 -11.85 14.28 1.42
N PRO A 136 -10.97 13.34 0.99
CA PRO A 136 -10.29 13.44 -0.30
C PRO A 136 -11.28 13.38 -1.47
N ARG A 137 -11.27 14.36 -2.37
CA ARG A 137 -12.25 14.47 -3.47
C ARG A 137 -11.75 14.04 -4.85
N ALA A 138 -10.49 14.32 -5.18
CA ALA A 138 -10.07 14.30 -6.58
C ALA A 138 -9.18 13.11 -7.01
N ALA A 139 -8.51 12.43 -6.09
CA ALA A 139 -7.43 11.50 -6.43
C ALA A 139 -7.86 10.05 -6.71
N ILE A 140 -9.16 9.74 -6.68
CA ILE A 140 -9.65 8.36 -6.69
C ILE A 140 -9.25 7.59 -7.96
N MET A 141 -9.34 8.20 -9.14
CA MET A 141 -9.05 7.50 -10.41
C MET A 141 -7.54 7.32 -10.63
N TYR A 142 -6.75 8.38 -10.47
CA TYR A 142 -5.29 8.30 -10.63
C TYR A 142 -4.65 7.36 -9.60
N GLY A 143 -5.14 7.39 -8.36
CA GLY A 143 -4.71 6.46 -7.31
C GLY A 143 -5.00 5.01 -7.67
N LYS A 144 -6.20 4.68 -8.18
CA LYS A 144 -6.55 3.32 -8.61
C LYS A 144 -5.65 2.82 -9.73
N VAL A 145 -5.42 3.63 -10.77
CA VAL A 145 -4.54 3.27 -11.90
C VAL A 145 -3.13 3.01 -11.41
N ALA A 146 -2.57 3.89 -10.57
CA ALA A 146 -1.23 3.72 -10.02
C ALA A 146 -1.09 2.45 -9.17
N THR A 147 -2.08 2.15 -8.33
CA THR A 147 -2.10 0.94 -7.50
C THR A 147 -2.18 -0.32 -8.35
N VAL A 148 -3.04 -0.34 -9.38
CA VAL A 148 -3.14 -1.48 -10.31
C VAL A 148 -1.82 -1.66 -11.06
N ALA A 149 -1.24 -0.59 -11.60
CA ALA A 149 0.05 -0.64 -12.29
C ALA A 149 1.16 -1.18 -11.37
N TYR A 150 1.21 -0.71 -10.12
CA TYR A 150 2.12 -1.19 -9.10
C TYR A 150 1.99 -2.71 -8.92
N TYR A 151 0.79 -3.22 -8.63
CA TYR A 151 0.59 -4.66 -8.39
C TYR A 151 0.88 -5.50 -9.63
N VAL A 152 0.49 -5.05 -10.84
CA VAL A 152 0.81 -5.74 -12.09
C VAL A 152 2.32 -5.89 -12.26
N VAL A 153 3.09 -4.82 -12.04
CA VAL A 153 4.56 -4.86 -12.14
C VAL A 153 5.13 -5.75 -11.04
N MET A 154 4.71 -5.61 -9.78
CA MET A 154 5.23 -6.42 -8.67
C MET A 154 4.94 -7.92 -8.88
N ILE A 155 3.76 -8.28 -9.36
CA ILE A 155 3.42 -9.67 -9.68
C ILE A 155 4.26 -10.16 -10.86
N ALA A 156 4.42 -9.37 -11.91
CA ALA A 156 5.27 -9.75 -13.05
C ALA A 156 6.72 -10.02 -12.61
N LEU A 157 7.27 -9.19 -11.72
CA LEU A 157 8.60 -9.42 -11.15
C LEU A 157 8.64 -10.69 -10.28
N LEU A 158 7.61 -10.92 -9.47
CA LEU A 158 7.51 -12.11 -8.62
C LEU A 158 7.46 -13.41 -9.43
N LEU A 159 6.93 -13.34 -10.64
CA LEU A 159 6.84 -14.49 -11.55
C LEU A 159 8.10 -14.65 -12.41
N PHE A 160 8.67 -13.56 -12.92
CA PHE A 160 9.65 -13.61 -14.01
C PHE A 160 10.97 -12.89 -13.75
N ALA A 161 11.21 -12.35 -12.53
CA ALA A 161 12.51 -11.75 -12.24
C ALA A 161 13.64 -12.80 -12.24
N PRO A 162 14.86 -12.45 -12.68
CA PRO A 162 15.95 -13.41 -12.83
C PRO A 162 16.44 -14.01 -11.50
N VAL A 163 16.24 -13.30 -10.37
CA VAL A 163 16.71 -13.77 -9.05
C VAL A 163 15.67 -14.59 -8.33
N PHE A 164 14.46 -14.04 -8.21
CA PHE A 164 13.40 -14.58 -7.35
C PHE A 164 12.14 -14.97 -8.10
N GLY A 165 12.09 -14.82 -9.43
CA GLY A 165 10.95 -15.20 -10.24
C GLY A 165 10.66 -16.70 -10.13
N VAL A 166 9.39 -17.04 -9.87
CA VAL A 166 8.95 -18.44 -9.75
C VAL A 166 9.20 -19.21 -11.06
N PHE A 167 8.97 -18.55 -12.18
CA PHE A 167 9.13 -19.13 -13.52
C PHE A 167 10.46 -18.75 -14.18
N ARG A 168 11.46 -18.32 -13.42
CA ARG A 168 12.77 -17.89 -13.96
C ARG A 168 13.49 -18.95 -14.78
N ASN A 169 13.21 -20.23 -14.55
CA ASN A 169 13.81 -21.32 -15.32
C ASN A 169 13.20 -21.48 -16.73
N TRP A 170 12.02 -20.91 -16.96
CA TRP A 170 11.31 -20.99 -18.24
C TRP A 170 11.45 -19.68 -19.01
N PHE A 171 11.30 -18.57 -18.31
CA PHE A 171 11.41 -17.23 -18.88
C PHE A 171 11.85 -16.23 -17.83
N THR A 172 12.77 -15.34 -18.20
CA THR A 172 13.20 -14.22 -17.36
C THR A 172 13.02 -12.91 -18.11
N LEU A 173 12.58 -11.90 -17.38
CA LEU A 173 12.54 -10.54 -17.89
C LEU A 173 13.96 -9.99 -18.04
N PRO A 174 14.32 -9.38 -19.19
CA PRO A 174 15.59 -8.66 -19.34
C PRO A 174 15.70 -7.52 -18.34
N SER A 175 16.91 -7.25 -17.85
CA SER A 175 17.17 -6.19 -16.85
C SER A 175 16.62 -4.83 -17.28
N ALA A 176 16.75 -4.48 -18.56
CA ALA A 176 16.20 -3.23 -19.11
C ALA A 176 14.67 -3.19 -19.02
N ALA A 177 13.99 -4.29 -19.34
CA ALA A 177 12.53 -4.37 -19.24
C ALA A 177 12.05 -4.22 -17.79
N ILE A 178 12.74 -4.81 -16.83
CA ILE A 178 12.45 -4.67 -15.40
C ILE A 178 12.53 -3.20 -15.00
N VAL A 179 13.64 -2.54 -15.29
CA VAL A 179 13.84 -1.13 -14.91
C VAL A 179 12.81 -0.22 -15.59
N ILE A 180 12.47 -0.46 -16.86
CA ILE A 180 11.45 0.31 -17.59
C ILE A 180 10.08 0.11 -16.94
N LEU A 181 9.67 -1.12 -16.64
CA LEU A 181 8.38 -1.41 -16.01
C LEU A 181 8.26 -0.74 -14.63
N VAL A 182 9.31 -0.85 -13.81
CA VAL A 182 9.36 -0.22 -12.49
C VAL A 182 9.34 1.32 -12.62
N ALA A 183 10.06 1.88 -13.58
CA ALA A 183 10.08 3.32 -13.82
C ALA A 183 8.70 3.84 -14.28
N ILE A 184 8.01 3.13 -15.17
CA ILE A 184 6.64 3.50 -15.59
C ILE A 184 5.70 3.48 -14.38
N ALA A 185 5.73 2.42 -13.57
CA ALA A 185 4.90 2.34 -12.36
C ALA A 185 5.25 3.44 -11.36
N ALA A 186 6.53 3.79 -11.20
CA ALA A 186 6.97 4.88 -10.33
C ALA A 186 6.46 6.25 -10.82
N VAL A 187 6.52 6.52 -12.13
CA VAL A 187 5.97 7.76 -12.72
C VAL A 187 4.47 7.86 -12.51
N LEU A 188 3.71 6.78 -12.78
CA LEU A 188 2.27 6.76 -12.52
C LEU A 188 1.95 7.00 -11.05
N THR A 189 2.76 6.44 -10.16
CA THR A 189 2.66 6.62 -8.71
C THR A 189 2.90 8.08 -8.31
N LEU A 190 3.91 8.74 -8.88
CA LEU A 190 4.18 10.17 -8.64
C LEU A 190 3.07 11.06 -9.18
N ILE A 191 2.53 10.77 -10.36
CA ILE A 191 1.37 11.50 -10.93
C ILE A 191 0.18 11.40 -9.97
N ALA A 192 -0.13 10.19 -9.50
CA ALA A 192 -1.21 9.98 -8.55
C ALA A 192 -0.99 10.73 -7.23
N PHE A 193 0.26 10.76 -6.73
CA PHE A 193 0.62 11.50 -5.54
C PHE A 193 0.47 13.02 -5.72
N CYS A 194 0.94 13.56 -6.85
CA CYS A 194 0.76 14.98 -7.18
C CYS A 194 -0.72 15.38 -7.30
N ALA A 195 -1.56 14.49 -7.82
CA ALA A 195 -3.00 14.71 -7.88
C ALA A 195 -3.66 14.79 -6.49
N TYR A 196 -3.00 14.28 -5.43
CA TYR A 196 -3.46 14.37 -4.05
C TYR A 196 -3.05 15.67 -3.33
N ALA A 197 -2.06 16.39 -3.87
CA ALA A 197 -1.52 17.60 -3.25
C ALA A 197 -2.55 18.74 -3.01
N PRO A 198 -3.54 18.97 -3.90
CA PRO A 198 -4.58 19.97 -3.66
C PRO A 198 -5.44 19.70 -2.42
N ASP A 199 -5.74 18.43 -2.13
CA ASP A 199 -6.57 18.05 -0.98
C ASP A 199 -5.83 18.30 0.34
N LEU A 200 -4.51 18.06 0.38
CA LEU A 200 -3.65 18.41 1.53
C LEU A 200 -3.57 19.92 1.79
N ARG A 201 -3.65 20.75 0.73
CA ARG A 201 -3.70 22.22 0.88
C ARG A 201 -4.99 22.71 1.53
N GLN A 202 -6.11 21.99 1.41
CA GLN A 202 -7.36 22.34 2.05
C GLN A 202 -7.29 22.19 3.58
N VAL A 203 -6.53 21.22 4.08
CA VAL A 203 -6.25 21.07 5.52
C VAL A 203 -5.58 22.33 6.04
N LYS A 204 -4.53 22.80 5.37
CA LYS A 204 -3.78 24.00 5.76
C LYS A 204 -4.64 25.27 5.75
N LYS A 205 -5.68 25.35 4.91
CA LYS A 205 -6.61 26.49 4.89
C LYS A 205 -7.60 26.49 6.07
N LYS A 206 -7.95 25.32 6.62
CA LYS A 206 -8.80 25.23 7.81
C LYS A 206 -8.06 25.61 9.10
N ASP A 207 -6.74 25.45 9.13
CA ASP A 207 -5.91 25.76 10.31
C ASP A 207 -5.54 27.26 10.41
N VAL A 208 -5.76 28.04 9.34
CA VAL A 208 -5.61 29.51 9.41
C VAL A 208 -6.95 30.07 9.89
N PRO A 209 -7.04 30.57 11.13
CA PRO A 209 -8.24 31.26 11.57
C PRO A 209 -8.49 32.42 10.59
N SER A 210 -9.72 32.55 10.10
CA SER A 210 -10.18 33.75 9.42
C SER A 210 -10.17 34.89 10.44
N GLY A 211 -8.93 35.38 10.71
CA GLY A 211 -8.72 36.58 11.49
C GLY A 211 -9.18 37.77 10.68
N GLU A 212 -10.22 38.40 11.20
CA GLU A 212 -10.52 39.82 11.07
C GLU A 212 -10.59 40.41 9.67
N SER A 213 -11.78 40.45 9.14
CA SER A 213 -12.24 41.61 8.36
C SER A 213 -13.44 42.22 9.09
N ASN A 214 -13.15 42.88 10.22
CA ASN A 214 -13.95 43.96 10.73
C ASN A 214 -13.12 45.24 10.54
N GLU A 215 -13.40 45.95 9.47
CA GLU A 215 -13.41 47.43 9.39
C GLU A 215 -14.21 47.84 8.19
#